data_944353cadf43b3541de3ba0cfce0af6e
#
_entry.id   944353cadf43b3541de3ba0cfce0af6e
#
_cell.length_a   1.000
_cell.length_b   1.000
_cell.length_c   1.000
_cell.angle_alpha   90.00
_cell.angle_beta   90.00
_cell.angle_gamma   90.00
#
_symmetry.space_group_name_H-M   'P 1'
#
loop_
_entity.id
_entity.type
_entity.pdbx_description
1 polymer ?
#
loop_
_entity_poly.entity_id
_entity_poly.type
_entity_poly.pdbx_seq_one_letter_code
_entity_poly.pdbx_strand_id
1 'polypeptide(L)'
;LIAYDETYHHSFTDLNWMLREGRDAGAPRHPILRVNNLYGIYRAVATGMGIAALPDYMTGLTSGLIPVLPELEGPIHRAFFVYPEEMKNSRRVAVFRDFLLRRITVSRR
;
A
#
# COMPACT_ATOMS: atom_id res chain seq x y z
N LEU A 1 7.66 -12.65 7.78
CA LEU A 1 7.11 -11.62 6.91
C LEU A 1 5.83 -12.10 6.23
N ILE A 2 4.90 -11.17 6.08
CA ILE A 2 3.69 -11.37 5.30
C ILE A 2 3.83 -10.55 4.03
N ALA A 3 3.66 -11.17 2.88
CA ALA A 3 3.92 -10.55 1.59
C ALA A 3 2.68 -10.49 0.72
N TYR A 4 2.73 -9.63 -0.29
CA TYR A 4 1.70 -9.54 -1.31
C TYR A 4 1.89 -10.68 -2.33
N ASP A 5 0.78 -11.32 -2.71
CA ASP A 5 0.81 -12.35 -3.75
C ASP A 5 0.69 -11.69 -5.12
N GLU A 6 1.81 -11.68 -5.85
CA GLU A 6 1.91 -11.01 -7.14
C GLU A 6 1.48 -11.87 -8.33
N THR A 7 0.97 -13.09 -8.08
CA THR A 7 0.67 -14.05 -9.15
C THR A 7 -0.26 -13.49 -10.22
N TYR A 8 -1.26 -12.71 -9.82
CA TYR A 8 -2.29 -12.18 -10.73
C TYR A 8 -2.30 -10.66 -10.78
N HIS A 9 -1.27 -10.00 -10.28
CA HIS A 9 -1.28 -8.55 -10.16
C HIS A 9 -0.06 -7.93 -10.80
N HIS A 10 -0.29 -6.90 -11.61
CA HIS A 10 0.78 -6.06 -12.15
C HIS A 10 0.73 -4.71 -11.44
N SER A 11 1.61 -4.53 -10.48
CA SER A 11 1.72 -3.28 -9.76
C SER A 11 2.80 -2.40 -10.38
N PHE A 12 2.51 -1.10 -10.46
CA PHE A 12 3.53 -0.11 -10.85
C PHE A 12 4.54 0.14 -9.72
N THR A 13 4.27 -0.37 -8.54
CA THR A 13 5.12 -0.19 -7.37
C THR A 13 5.47 -1.56 -6.80
N ASP A 14 6.71 -1.71 -6.36
CA ASP A 14 7.18 -2.94 -5.74
C ASP A 14 6.58 -3.07 -4.33
N LEU A 15 5.54 -3.86 -4.21
CA LEU A 15 4.85 -4.09 -2.94
C LEU A 15 5.62 -5.05 -2.02
N ASN A 16 6.60 -5.77 -2.55
CA ASN A 16 7.38 -6.75 -1.81
C ASN A 16 8.85 -6.35 -1.63
N TRP A 17 9.12 -5.05 -1.63
CA TRP A 17 10.47 -4.52 -1.50
C TRP A 17 11.18 -5.04 -0.24
N MET A 18 10.45 -5.27 0.84
CA MET A 18 11.03 -5.70 2.11
C MET A 18 11.58 -7.14 2.06
N LEU A 19 11.19 -7.93 1.07
CA LEU A 19 11.77 -9.27 0.90
C LEU A 19 13.22 -9.20 0.44
N ARG A 20 13.61 -8.10 -0.21
CA ARG A 20 14.95 -7.94 -0.78
C ARG A 20 15.81 -6.94 -0.01
N GLU A 21 15.20 -6.10 0.83
CA GLU A 21 15.92 -5.04 1.53
C GLU A 21 17.02 -5.62 2.40
N GLY A 22 18.24 -5.14 2.21
CA GLY A 22 19.39 -5.62 2.95
C GLY A 22 19.84 -7.04 2.61
N ARG A 23 19.37 -7.60 1.50
CA ARG A 23 19.73 -8.95 1.06
C ARG A 23 20.43 -8.91 -0.29
N ASP A 24 21.29 -9.90 -0.53
CA ASP A 24 21.95 -10.06 -1.82
C ASP A 24 20.92 -10.44 -2.91
N ALA A 25 21.23 -10.04 -4.15
CA ALA A 25 20.39 -10.41 -5.28
C ALA A 25 20.31 -11.95 -5.39
N GLY A 26 19.09 -12.46 -5.55
CA GLY A 26 18.84 -13.89 -5.64
C GLY A 26 18.66 -14.60 -4.31
N ALA A 27 18.75 -13.86 -3.19
CA ALA A 27 18.55 -14.43 -1.86
C ALA A 27 17.48 -13.66 -1.07
N PRO A 28 16.27 -13.48 -1.61
CA PRO A 28 15.21 -12.76 -0.90
C PRO A 28 14.73 -13.54 0.32
N ARG A 29 14.10 -12.81 1.24
CA ARG A 29 13.46 -13.45 2.40
C ARG A 29 12.23 -14.21 1.93
N HIS A 30 11.91 -15.29 2.66
CA HIS A 30 10.73 -16.09 2.36
C HIS A 30 9.59 -15.67 3.31
N PRO A 31 8.45 -15.20 2.79
CA PRO A 31 7.31 -14.86 3.63
C PRO A 31 6.64 -16.12 4.19
N ILE A 32 6.03 -15.99 5.35
CA ILE A 32 5.23 -17.07 5.94
C ILE A 32 3.82 -17.13 5.36
N LEU A 33 3.37 -16.04 4.74
CA LEU A 33 2.03 -15.93 4.19
C LEU A 33 2.06 -14.96 3.02
N ARG A 34 1.35 -15.30 1.95
CA ARG A 34 1.11 -14.40 0.81
C ARG A 34 -0.37 -14.12 0.68
N VAL A 35 -0.74 -12.86 0.54
CA VAL A 35 -2.12 -12.43 0.46
C VAL A 35 -2.28 -11.54 -0.77
N ASN A 36 -3.34 -11.70 -1.52
CA ASN A 36 -3.54 -11.01 -2.80
C ASN A 36 -4.22 -9.64 -2.69
N ASN A 37 -4.36 -9.10 -1.49
CA ASN A 37 -4.88 -7.75 -1.31
C ASN A 37 -4.31 -7.13 -0.04
N LEU A 38 -4.17 -5.79 -0.05
CA LEU A 38 -3.55 -5.07 1.07
C LEU A 38 -4.37 -5.14 2.34
N TYR A 39 -5.69 -5.15 2.24
CA TYR A 39 -6.54 -5.23 3.42
C TYR A 39 -6.36 -6.58 4.14
N GLY A 40 -6.21 -7.66 3.38
CA GLY A 40 -5.92 -8.98 3.95
C GLY A 40 -4.58 -9.01 4.68
N ILE A 41 -3.57 -8.37 4.12
CA ILE A 41 -2.26 -8.24 4.78
C ILE A 41 -2.42 -7.45 6.09
N TYR A 42 -3.12 -6.32 6.04
CA TYR A 42 -3.40 -5.51 7.22
C TYR A 42 -4.08 -6.33 8.31
N ARG A 43 -5.10 -7.10 7.97
CA ARG A 43 -5.80 -7.93 8.94
C ARG A 43 -4.90 -9.01 9.54
N ALA A 44 -4.05 -9.62 8.73
CA ALA A 44 -3.11 -10.63 9.21
C ALA A 44 -2.12 -10.04 10.22
N VAL A 45 -1.59 -8.85 9.92
CA VAL A 45 -0.68 -8.15 10.84
C VAL A 45 -1.42 -7.75 12.11
N ALA A 46 -2.64 -7.27 12.00
CA ALA A 46 -3.44 -6.84 13.15
C ALA A 46 -3.73 -7.98 14.12
N THR A 47 -3.76 -9.24 13.66
CA THR A 47 -3.93 -10.41 14.52
C THR A 47 -2.64 -10.87 15.19
N GLY A 48 -1.52 -10.22 14.90
CA GLY A 48 -0.22 -10.60 15.46
C GLY A 48 0.49 -11.72 14.71
N MET A 49 0.05 -12.03 13.48
CA MET A 49 0.63 -13.12 12.71
C MET A 49 2.06 -12.86 12.23
N GLY A 50 2.42 -11.58 12.04
CA GLY A 50 3.76 -11.26 11.55
C GLY A 50 3.95 -9.78 11.27
N ILE A 51 4.94 -9.51 10.43
CA ILE A 51 5.37 -8.16 10.04
C ILE A 51 5.14 -8.01 8.54
N ALA A 52 4.68 -6.84 8.11
CA ALA A 52 4.47 -6.54 6.70
C ALA A 52 4.77 -5.07 6.41
N ALA A 53 4.99 -4.78 5.14
CA ALA A 53 5.00 -3.41 4.66
C ALA A 53 3.57 -3.02 4.26
N LEU A 54 3.10 -1.91 4.80
CA LEU A 54 1.76 -1.39 4.53
C LEU A 54 1.86 0.07 4.14
N PRO A 55 0.96 0.55 3.27
CA PRO A 55 0.86 1.98 3.03
C PRO A 55 0.58 2.73 4.33
N ASP A 56 1.14 3.91 4.46
CA ASP A 56 1.01 4.68 5.72
C ASP A 56 -0.44 5.06 6.04
N TYR A 57 -1.29 5.23 5.03
CA TYR A 57 -2.70 5.56 5.27
C TYR A 57 -3.47 4.43 5.98
N MET A 58 -2.96 3.20 5.92
CA MET A 58 -3.60 2.05 6.57
C MET A 58 -3.23 1.93 8.04
N THR A 59 -2.17 2.57 8.47
CA THR A 59 -1.70 2.45 9.86
C THR A 59 -2.62 3.14 10.86
N GLY A 60 -3.45 4.08 10.39
CA GLY A 60 -4.42 4.75 11.23
C GLY A 60 -5.75 4.01 11.42
N LEU A 61 -5.94 2.85 10.77
CA LEU A 61 -7.19 2.10 10.86
C LEU A 61 -7.34 1.35 12.17
N THR A 62 -6.24 1.07 12.86
CA THR A 62 -6.26 0.43 14.17
C THR A 62 -5.11 0.96 15.02
N SER A 63 -5.32 0.96 16.34
CA SER A 63 -4.30 1.36 17.30
C SER A 63 -3.33 0.23 17.66
N GLY A 64 -3.55 -0.98 17.13
CA GLY A 64 -2.76 -2.14 17.50
C GLY A 64 -1.49 -2.36 16.70
N LEU A 65 -1.26 -1.55 15.66
CA LEU A 65 -0.07 -1.69 14.83
C LEU A 65 1.10 -0.89 15.41
N ILE A 66 2.27 -1.52 15.40
CA ILE A 66 3.50 -0.90 15.91
C ILE A 66 4.48 -0.80 14.76
N PRO A 67 5.06 0.39 14.48
CA PRO A 67 6.07 0.50 13.44
C PRO A 67 7.37 -0.24 13.83
N VAL A 68 7.91 -0.98 12.88
CA VAL A 68 9.17 -1.70 13.03
C VAL A 68 10.13 -1.07 12.04
N LEU A 69 11.35 -0.76 12.49
CA LEU A 69 12.38 -0.09 11.68
C LEU A 69 11.83 1.21 11.06
N PRO A 70 11.40 2.17 11.87
CA PRO A 70 10.80 3.41 11.36
C PRO A 70 11.75 4.25 10.52
N GLU A 71 13.06 4.05 10.63
CA GLU A 71 14.08 4.73 9.84
C GLU A 71 14.17 4.20 8.41
N LEU A 72 13.55 3.05 8.14
CA LEU A 72 13.58 2.42 6.82
C LEU A 72 12.36 2.89 6.02
N GLU A 73 12.63 3.53 4.89
CA GLU A 73 11.56 4.01 4.00
C GLU A 73 11.39 3.09 2.82
N GLY A 74 10.12 2.73 2.54
CA GLY A 74 9.78 1.97 1.35
C GLY A 74 9.54 2.88 0.15
N PRO A 75 9.18 2.28 -1.00
CA PRO A 75 8.92 3.07 -2.21
C PRO A 75 7.70 3.96 -2.06
N ILE A 76 7.73 5.08 -2.79
CA ILE A 76 6.61 6.02 -2.83
C ILE A 76 5.59 5.49 -3.82
N HIS A 77 4.34 5.38 -3.39
CA HIS A 77 3.23 4.98 -4.25
C HIS A 77 2.59 6.21 -4.86
N ARG A 78 2.36 6.15 -6.18
CA ARG A 78 1.62 7.19 -6.89
C ARG A 78 0.22 6.70 -7.16
N ALA A 79 -0.77 7.50 -6.76
CA ALA A 79 -2.17 7.22 -7.05
C ALA A 79 -2.63 8.11 -8.20
N PHE A 80 -3.44 7.55 -9.11
CA PHE A 80 -3.93 8.26 -10.28
C PHE A 80 -5.44 8.27 -10.27
N PHE A 81 -6.02 9.44 -10.51
CA PHE A 81 -7.45 9.57 -10.74
C PHE A 81 -7.70 9.41 -12.23
N VAL A 82 -8.34 8.31 -12.61
CA VAL A 82 -8.50 7.92 -14.01
C VAL A 82 -9.96 8.02 -14.43
N TYR A 83 -10.22 8.57 -15.59
CA TYR A 83 -11.56 8.68 -16.16
C TYR A 83 -11.48 8.64 -17.70
N PRO A 84 -12.58 8.26 -18.38
CA PRO A 84 -12.59 8.24 -19.85
C PRO A 84 -12.37 9.63 -20.45
N GLU A 85 -11.70 9.69 -21.60
CA GLU A 85 -11.38 10.95 -22.28
C GLU A 85 -12.63 11.80 -22.53
N GLU A 86 -13.74 11.18 -22.89
CA GLU A 86 -15.00 11.85 -23.18
C GLU A 86 -15.62 12.51 -21.95
N MET A 87 -15.13 12.19 -20.76
CA MET A 87 -15.62 12.79 -19.49
C MET A 87 -14.73 13.89 -18.96
N LYS A 88 -13.68 14.29 -19.68
CA LYS A 88 -12.71 15.26 -19.17
C LYS A 88 -13.32 16.61 -18.81
N ASN A 89 -14.43 17.00 -19.44
CA ASN A 89 -15.14 18.27 -19.17
C ASN A 89 -16.37 18.05 -18.29
N SER A 90 -16.56 16.86 -17.75
CA SER A 90 -17.71 16.56 -16.90
C SER A 90 -17.60 17.26 -15.56
N ARG A 91 -18.67 17.96 -15.17
CA ARG A 91 -18.74 18.59 -13.86
C ARG A 91 -18.70 17.56 -12.74
N ARG A 92 -19.31 16.39 -12.95
CA ARG A 92 -19.30 15.32 -11.95
C ARG A 92 -17.89 14.82 -11.66
N VAL A 93 -17.09 14.68 -12.70
CA VAL A 93 -15.68 14.30 -12.54
C VAL A 93 -14.91 15.36 -11.78
N ALA A 94 -15.09 16.63 -12.13
CA ALA A 94 -14.40 17.74 -11.48
C ALA A 94 -14.76 17.83 -10.00
N VAL A 95 -16.05 17.74 -9.66
CA VAL A 95 -16.52 17.81 -8.27
C VAL A 95 -15.96 16.65 -7.45
N PHE A 96 -16.01 15.44 -7.99
CA PHE A 96 -15.50 14.26 -7.30
C PHE A 96 -13.99 14.34 -7.11
N ARG A 97 -13.26 14.76 -8.13
CA ARG A 97 -11.82 14.96 -8.04
C ARG A 97 -11.46 15.95 -6.94
N ASP A 98 -12.13 17.09 -6.91
CA ASP A 98 -11.85 18.12 -5.92
C ASP A 98 -12.16 17.64 -4.50
N PHE A 99 -13.23 16.88 -4.36
CA PHE A 99 -13.58 16.25 -3.08
C PHE A 99 -12.48 15.30 -2.62
N LEU A 100 -12.00 14.41 -3.51
CA LEU A 100 -10.94 13.46 -3.17
C LEU A 100 -9.65 14.17 -2.79
N LEU A 101 -9.26 15.19 -3.55
CA LEU A 101 -8.03 15.93 -3.26
C LEU A 101 -8.07 16.56 -1.87
N ARG A 102 -9.21 17.14 -1.48
CA ARG A 102 -9.36 17.72 -0.15
C ARG A 102 -9.27 16.66 0.94
N ARG A 103 -9.93 15.50 0.74
CA ARG A 103 -9.91 14.42 1.73
C ARG A 103 -8.52 13.82 1.90
N ILE A 104 -7.80 13.61 0.81
CA ILE A 104 -6.46 13.07 0.84
C ILE A 104 -5.50 14.03 1.55
N THR A 105 -5.59 15.32 1.26
CA THR A 105 -4.74 16.32 1.91
C THR A 105 -4.96 16.36 3.42
N VAL A 106 -6.20 16.25 3.88
CA VAL A 106 -6.52 16.20 5.30
C VAL A 106 -6.01 14.91 5.94
N SER A 107 -6.13 13.78 5.24
CA SER A 107 -5.72 12.46 5.76
C SER A 107 -4.22 12.33 5.94
N ARG A 108 -3.41 13.15 5.27
CA ARG A 108 -1.95 13.11 5.36
C ARG A 108 -1.40 13.75 6.63
N ARG A 109 -2.24 14.37 7.41
CA ARG A 109 -1.85 14.98 8.68
C ARG A 109 -2.11 14.00 9.87
#